data_f312f081af74ac171fcc12b9d02ed401
#
_entry.id   f312f081af74ac171fcc12b9d02ed401
#
_cell.length_a   1.000
_cell.length_b   1.000
_cell.length_c   1.000
_cell.angle_alpha   90.00
_cell.angle_beta   90.00
_cell.angle_gamma   90.00
#
_symmetry.space_group_name_H-M   'P 1'
#
loop_
_entity.id
_entity.type
_entity.pdbx_description
1 polymer ?
#
loop_
_entity_poly.entity_id
_entity_poly.type
_entity_poly.pdbx_seq_one_letter_code
_entity_poly.pdbx_strand_id
1 'polypeptide(L)'
;MSRHRRDWRSAGLGMLSGLLVVLGGCNGDPVRVPARPAPPPPPTYRGPAFLHGTIGSVASLRGYLPVLVSGYGLVAGLDDTGSIDCPPALRGWLLNEMAKRGFGRESLGFGQLTPEQVLASRSTAVVLVQGIIPPGAPADQRIDILVTALPQTQTTSLEGGVLYTTDLRVEGANVNRPSFGAIARARGPIFLDPAARPDTADPAILDPTLR
;
A
#
# COMPACT_ATOMS: atom_id res chain seq x y z
N MET A 1 -43.66 -37.72 -9.75
CA MET A 1 -43.56 -39.15 -9.48
C MET A 1 -42.51 -39.30 -8.38
N SER A 2 -42.72 -39.72 -7.21
CA SER A 2 -43.48 -40.59 -6.39
C SER A 2 -43.02 -40.35 -4.96
N ARG A 3 -43.78 -39.85 -4.15
CA ARG A 3 -44.38 -40.26 -2.90
C ARG A 3 -43.72 -41.47 -2.23
N HIS A 4 -43.30 -41.34 -0.96
CA HIS A 4 -43.61 -42.30 0.08
C HIS A 4 -43.65 -41.63 1.47
N ARG A 5 -44.86 -41.46 1.95
CA ARG A 5 -45.22 -41.40 3.37
C ARG A 5 -45.21 -42.82 3.95
N ARG A 6 -44.82 -42.96 5.19
CA ARG A 6 -45.36 -44.02 6.06
C ARG A 6 -45.39 -43.56 7.50
N ASP A 7 -46.58 -43.36 7.94
CA ASP A 7 -47.02 -43.35 9.32
C ASP A 7 -46.83 -44.75 9.95
N TRP A 8 -46.57 -44.81 11.23
CA TRP A 8 -47.06 -45.91 12.03
C TRP A 8 -47.28 -45.49 13.47
N ARG A 9 -48.53 -45.60 13.83
CA ARG A 9 -49.15 -45.53 15.16
C ARG A 9 -49.10 -46.86 15.83
N SER A 10 -49.30 -46.79 17.14
CA SER A 10 -49.93 -47.79 18.09
C SER A 10 -48.90 -48.26 19.13
N ALA A 11 -49.13 -47.91 20.36
CA ALA A 11 -50.11 -48.43 21.33
C ALA A 11 -49.50 -49.51 22.23
N GLY A 12 -49.64 -49.33 23.53
CA GLY A 12 -49.45 -50.37 24.57
C GLY A 12 -48.95 -49.74 25.87
N LEU A 13 -49.79 -49.30 26.67
CA LEU A 13 -50.50 -49.79 27.88
C LEU A 13 -49.62 -50.63 28.80
N GLY A 14 -49.37 -50.17 30.04
CA GLY A 14 -49.07 -51.11 31.10
C GLY A 14 -48.19 -50.64 32.24
N MET A 15 -48.81 -50.40 33.34
CA MET A 15 -48.49 -50.73 34.73
C MET A 15 -47.79 -49.71 35.61
N LEU A 16 -48.56 -49.22 36.51
CA LEU A 16 -48.31 -48.80 37.88
C LEU A 16 -47.19 -49.60 38.56
N SER A 17 -46.26 -48.90 39.19
CA SER A 17 -45.95 -49.14 40.62
C SER A 17 -44.66 -48.37 41.00
N GLY A 18 -44.65 -47.80 42.17
CA GLY A 18 -43.39 -47.52 42.89
C GLY A 18 -43.05 -46.03 43.08
N LEU A 19 -43.83 -45.39 43.95
CA LEU A 19 -43.47 -44.17 44.63
C LEU A 19 -42.23 -44.42 45.51
N LEU A 20 -41.08 -44.01 45.14
CA LEU A 20 -39.93 -43.85 46.06
C LEU A 20 -39.32 -42.45 45.88
N VAL A 21 -39.76 -41.53 46.73
CA VAL A 21 -39.17 -40.22 46.85
C VAL A 21 -37.82 -40.35 47.51
N VAL A 22 -36.75 -40.33 46.75
CA VAL A 22 -35.41 -40.13 47.28
C VAL A 22 -35.14 -38.62 47.18
N LEU A 23 -35.25 -37.96 48.32
CA LEU A 23 -34.74 -36.58 48.50
C LEU A 23 -33.19 -36.65 48.51
N GLY A 24 -32.58 -36.72 47.36
CA GLY A 24 -31.17 -36.52 47.16
C GLY A 24 -30.89 -35.01 47.22
N GLY A 25 -30.43 -34.53 48.36
CA GLY A 25 -29.94 -33.15 48.49
C GLY A 25 -28.80 -32.90 47.49
N CYS A 26 -29.03 -31.95 46.59
CA CYS A 26 -27.94 -31.42 45.76
C CYS A 26 -26.99 -30.60 46.63
N ASN A 27 -25.98 -31.25 47.20
CA ASN A 27 -24.78 -30.58 47.63
C ASN A 27 -23.99 -30.18 46.36
N GLY A 28 -24.47 -29.19 45.65
CA GLY A 28 -23.68 -28.53 44.65
C GLY A 28 -22.55 -27.77 45.33
N ASP A 29 -21.34 -28.26 45.25
CA ASP A 29 -20.18 -27.44 45.57
C ASP A 29 -20.27 -26.12 44.79
N PRO A 30 -20.08 -24.99 45.44
CA PRO A 30 -20.11 -23.71 44.76
C PRO A 30 -19.04 -23.72 43.66
N VAL A 31 -19.50 -23.65 42.40
CA VAL A 31 -18.61 -23.54 41.24
C VAL A 31 -17.70 -22.31 41.54
N ARG A 32 -16.46 -22.60 41.88
CA ARG A 32 -15.43 -21.53 42.00
C ARG A 32 -15.24 -20.94 40.64
N VAL A 33 -15.93 -19.87 40.34
CA VAL A 33 -15.64 -19.04 39.19
C VAL A 33 -14.17 -18.60 39.33
N PRO A 34 -13.30 -18.99 38.38
CA PRO A 34 -11.90 -18.57 38.47
C PRO A 34 -11.86 -17.03 38.54
N ALA A 35 -11.17 -16.51 39.54
CA ALA A 35 -11.02 -15.07 39.70
C ALA A 35 -10.45 -14.50 38.39
N ARG A 36 -11.14 -13.49 37.87
CA ARG A 36 -10.67 -12.78 36.67
C ARG A 36 -9.22 -12.35 36.91
N PRO A 37 -8.28 -12.70 36.00
CA PRO A 37 -6.90 -12.26 36.16
C PRO A 37 -6.86 -10.75 36.39
N ALA A 38 -6.09 -10.33 37.36
CA ALA A 38 -5.90 -8.90 37.64
C ALA A 38 -5.41 -8.22 36.36
N PRO A 39 -5.94 -7.04 36.00
CA PRO A 39 -5.45 -6.30 34.85
C PRO A 39 -3.94 -6.09 35.01
N PRO A 40 -3.18 -6.23 33.89
CA PRO A 40 -1.74 -6.00 33.95
C PRO A 40 -1.47 -4.60 34.51
N PRO A 41 -0.40 -4.42 35.32
CA PRO A 41 -0.05 -3.11 35.83
C PRO A 41 0.14 -2.11 34.68
N PRO A 42 -0.27 -0.87 34.83
CA PRO A 42 -0.10 0.14 33.80
C PRO A 42 1.38 0.23 33.41
N PRO A 43 1.68 0.40 32.12
CA PRO A 43 3.05 0.49 31.64
C PRO A 43 3.75 1.66 32.33
N THR A 44 4.90 1.39 32.94
CA THR A 44 5.70 2.43 33.59
C THR A 44 6.30 3.32 32.50
N TYR A 45 5.98 4.60 32.53
CA TYR A 45 6.54 5.59 31.60
C TYR A 45 8.06 5.69 31.79
N ARG A 46 8.82 5.49 30.72
CA ARG A 46 10.28 5.58 30.67
C ARG A 46 10.81 6.79 29.89
N GLY A 47 9.93 7.75 29.57
CA GLY A 47 10.28 8.94 28.82
C GLY A 47 10.82 10.10 29.66
N PRO A 48 11.02 11.27 29.04
CA PRO A 48 11.50 12.48 29.72
C PRO A 48 10.60 12.91 30.87
N ALA A 49 11.21 13.37 31.99
CA ALA A 49 10.48 13.70 33.20
C ALA A 49 9.41 14.79 33.04
N PHE A 50 9.60 15.72 32.09
CA PHE A 50 8.65 16.80 31.81
C PHE A 50 7.32 16.31 31.20
N LEU A 51 7.28 15.09 30.69
CA LEU A 51 6.05 14.49 30.17
C LEU A 51 5.28 13.70 31.21
N HIS A 52 5.80 13.56 32.44
CA HIS A 52 5.10 12.88 33.53
C HIS A 52 3.74 13.53 33.81
N GLY A 53 2.69 12.71 33.91
CA GLY A 53 1.34 13.20 34.14
C GLY A 53 0.61 13.79 32.94
N THR A 54 1.24 13.79 31.74
CA THR A 54 0.59 14.17 30.49
C THR A 54 0.04 12.96 29.78
N ILE A 55 -0.83 13.18 28.78
CA ILE A 55 -1.35 12.12 27.91
C ILE A 55 -0.19 11.34 27.27
N GLY A 56 0.89 12.02 26.87
CA GLY A 56 2.08 11.41 26.29
C GLY A 56 2.82 10.42 27.21
N SER A 57 2.57 10.44 28.53
CA SER A 57 3.14 9.45 29.46
C SER A 57 2.38 8.13 29.50
N VAL A 58 1.12 8.11 29.04
CA VAL A 58 0.23 6.93 29.10
C VAL A 58 -0.27 6.48 27.75
N ALA A 59 -0.03 7.26 26.68
CA ALA A 59 -0.45 6.97 25.32
C ALA A 59 0.70 7.15 24.34
N SER A 60 0.72 6.34 23.28
CA SER A 60 1.59 6.51 22.12
C SER A 60 0.75 6.86 20.90
N LEU A 61 1.18 7.90 20.18
CA LEU A 61 0.54 8.27 18.92
C LEU A 61 1.00 7.30 17.81
N ARG A 62 0.06 6.59 17.21
CA ARG A 62 0.32 5.77 16.03
C ARG A 62 0.18 6.63 14.76
N GLY A 63 0.99 6.33 13.75
CA GLY A 63 0.96 7.08 12.48
C GLY A 63 1.74 8.40 12.52
N TYR A 64 2.51 8.64 13.56
CA TYR A 64 3.40 9.81 13.67
C TYR A 64 4.79 9.57 13.04
N LEU A 65 4.91 8.58 12.18
CA LEU A 65 6.14 8.31 11.46
C LEU A 65 5.99 8.76 10.00
N PRO A 66 7.04 9.32 9.40
CA PRO A 66 7.04 9.60 7.98
C PRO A 66 6.86 8.29 7.20
N VAL A 67 6.11 8.33 6.11
CA VAL A 67 5.87 7.16 5.28
C VAL A 67 6.64 7.32 3.98
N LEU A 68 7.61 6.45 3.75
CA LEU A 68 8.32 6.39 2.48
C LEU A 68 7.41 5.76 1.43
N VAL A 69 7.29 6.44 0.29
CA VAL A 69 6.52 5.98 -0.86
C VAL A 69 7.38 5.93 -2.09
N SER A 70 7.18 4.94 -2.94
CA SER A 70 7.89 4.85 -4.20
C SER A 70 7.04 4.20 -5.29
N GLY A 71 7.45 4.44 -6.53
CA GLY A 71 6.79 3.90 -7.71
C GLY A 71 7.71 3.95 -8.92
N TYR A 72 7.46 3.12 -9.92
CA TYR A 72 8.10 3.27 -11.21
C TYR A 72 7.23 4.13 -12.11
N GLY A 73 7.86 5.06 -12.81
CA GLY A 73 7.21 6.00 -13.70
C GLY A 73 7.88 6.07 -15.07
N LEU A 74 7.26 6.85 -15.92
CA LEU A 74 7.78 7.20 -17.24
C LEU A 74 7.91 8.71 -17.33
N VAL A 75 9.06 9.17 -17.77
CA VAL A 75 9.31 10.55 -18.15
C VAL A 75 9.28 10.64 -19.66
N ALA A 76 8.61 11.63 -20.20
CA ALA A 76 8.51 11.89 -21.62
C ALA A 76 8.90 13.33 -21.96
N GLY A 77 9.15 13.60 -23.23
CA GLY A 77 9.57 14.93 -23.70
C GLY A 77 11.07 15.19 -23.52
N LEU A 78 11.86 14.12 -23.50
CA LEU A 78 13.31 14.21 -23.43
C LEU A 78 13.87 14.35 -24.87
N ASP A 79 14.77 15.31 -25.07
CA ASP A 79 15.43 15.57 -26.35
C ASP A 79 16.53 14.54 -26.62
N ASP A 80 16.13 13.28 -26.91
CA ASP A 80 17.01 12.12 -27.16
C ASP A 80 17.97 11.76 -26.01
N THR A 81 17.76 12.34 -24.82
CA THR A 81 18.55 12.04 -23.60
C THR A 81 18.00 10.88 -22.80
N GLY A 82 16.84 10.36 -23.16
CA GLY A 82 16.24 9.19 -22.56
C GLY A 82 16.86 7.87 -23.04
N SER A 83 16.21 6.77 -22.75
CA SER A 83 16.70 5.44 -23.09
C SER A 83 15.58 4.52 -23.54
N ILE A 84 15.88 3.69 -24.53
CA ILE A 84 15.01 2.58 -24.97
C ILE A 84 15.13 1.37 -24.03
N ASP A 85 16.11 1.39 -23.15
CA ASP A 85 16.35 0.28 -22.24
C ASP A 85 15.32 0.29 -21.11
N CYS A 86 14.57 -0.79 -21.03
CA CYS A 86 13.61 -1.02 -19.95
C CYS A 86 13.81 -2.43 -19.43
N PRO A 87 14.06 -2.61 -18.11
CA PRO A 87 14.20 -3.93 -17.52
C PRO A 87 12.99 -4.81 -17.85
N PRO A 88 13.18 -6.07 -18.29
CA PRO A 88 12.09 -6.93 -18.78
C PRO A 88 10.94 -7.10 -17.79
N ALA A 89 11.26 -7.26 -16.50
CA ALA A 89 10.26 -7.39 -15.45
C ALA A 89 9.38 -6.13 -15.31
N LEU A 90 9.96 -4.95 -15.55
CA LEU A 90 9.27 -3.68 -15.42
C LEU A 90 8.49 -3.33 -16.68
N ARG A 91 9.00 -3.75 -17.86
CA ARG A 91 8.38 -3.46 -19.16
C ARG A 91 6.93 -3.94 -19.22
N GLY A 92 6.67 -5.19 -18.88
CA GLY A 92 5.32 -5.76 -18.90
C GLY A 92 4.36 -5.02 -17.94
N TRP A 93 4.85 -4.65 -16.77
CA TRP A 93 4.08 -3.88 -15.80
C TRP A 93 3.75 -2.48 -16.32
N LEU A 94 4.74 -1.75 -16.86
CA LEU A 94 4.54 -0.41 -17.43
C LEU A 94 3.56 -0.42 -18.59
N LEU A 95 3.69 -1.35 -19.53
CA LEU A 95 2.75 -1.50 -20.66
C LEU A 95 1.31 -1.66 -20.16
N ASN A 96 1.11 -2.49 -19.15
CA ASN A 96 -0.20 -2.71 -18.56
C ASN A 96 -0.74 -1.44 -17.85
N GLU A 97 0.10 -0.72 -17.11
CA GLU A 97 -0.29 0.54 -16.46
C GLU A 97 -0.62 1.63 -17.48
N MET A 98 0.16 1.74 -18.55
CA MET A 98 -0.10 2.69 -19.63
C MET A 98 -1.43 2.36 -20.35
N ALA A 99 -1.69 1.10 -20.64
CA ALA A 99 -2.95 0.67 -21.25
C ALA A 99 -4.16 0.97 -20.36
N LYS A 100 -4.05 0.75 -19.05
CA LYS A 100 -5.11 1.12 -18.08
C LYS A 100 -5.39 2.62 -18.08
N ARG A 101 -4.40 3.45 -18.31
CA ARG A 101 -4.50 4.91 -18.37
C ARG A 101 -4.90 5.46 -19.73
N GLY A 102 -5.16 4.58 -20.69
CA GLY A 102 -5.73 4.94 -21.98
C GLY A 102 -4.72 5.29 -23.08
N PHE A 103 -3.43 4.97 -22.90
CA PHE A 103 -2.48 5.05 -24.00
C PHE A 103 -2.97 4.17 -25.18
N GLY A 104 -2.85 4.69 -26.39
CA GLY A 104 -3.38 4.03 -27.59
C GLY A 104 -4.87 4.27 -27.83
N ARG A 105 -5.57 5.08 -27.04
CA ARG A 105 -6.96 5.44 -27.25
C ARG A 105 -7.07 6.81 -27.93
N GLU A 106 -7.68 6.85 -29.09
CA GLU A 106 -7.94 8.10 -29.83
C GLU A 106 -8.74 9.12 -29.01
N SER A 107 -9.72 8.65 -28.22
CA SER A 107 -10.58 9.50 -27.40
C SER A 107 -9.83 10.35 -26.35
N LEU A 108 -8.57 10.01 -26.06
CA LEU A 108 -7.72 10.71 -25.09
C LEU A 108 -6.55 11.44 -25.76
N GLY A 109 -6.52 11.54 -27.09
CA GLY A 109 -5.45 12.21 -27.83
C GLY A 109 -4.16 11.39 -27.99
N PHE A 110 -4.14 10.14 -27.53
CA PHE A 110 -2.98 9.24 -27.60
C PHE A 110 -3.13 8.13 -28.65
N GLY A 111 -4.07 8.27 -29.59
CA GLY A 111 -4.43 7.21 -30.54
C GLY A 111 -3.32 6.80 -31.50
N GLN A 112 -2.32 7.66 -31.71
CA GLN A 112 -1.22 7.40 -32.64
C GLN A 112 0.02 6.80 -31.98
N LEU A 113 0.08 6.75 -30.63
CA LEU A 113 1.23 6.25 -29.88
C LEU A 113 0.84 5.00 -29.10
N THR A 114 1.39 3.87 -29.49
CA THR A 114 1.22 2.66 -28.69
C THR A 114 2.15 2.69 -27.47
N PRO A 115 1.79 2.06 -26.34
CA PRO A 115 2.65 1.96 -25.17
C PRO A 115 4.05 1.43 -25.49
N GLU A 116 4.14 0.48 -26.43
CA GLU A 116 5.39 -0.12 -26.88
C GLU A 116 6.28 0.90 -27.62
N GLN A 117 5.68 1.73 -28.48
CA GLN A 117 6.41 2.78 -29.21
C GLN A 117 6.94 3.84 -28.26
N VAL A 118 6.15 4.22 -27.24
CA VAL A 118 6.57 5.17 -26.22
C VAL A 118 7.76 4.63 -25.44
N LEU A 119 7.72 3.38 -24.99
CA LEU A 119 8.84 2.75 -24.27
C LEU A 119 10.07 2.46 -25.14
N ALA A 120 9.92 2.45 -26.47
CA ALA A 120 11.02 2.26 -27.41
C ALA A 120 11.60 3.58 -27.94
N SER A 121 11.18 4.71 -27.38
CA SER A 121 11.64 6.03 -27.82
C SER A 121 12.77 6.55 -26.93
N ARG A 122 13.78 7.19 -27.52
CA ARG A 122 14.82 7.92 -26.79
C ARG A 122 14.33 9.23 -26.17
N SER A 123 13.15 9.70 -26.56
CA SER A 123 12.51 10.85 -25.91
C SER A 123 11.78 10.48 -24.61
N THR A 124 11.93 9.25 -24.16
CA THR A 124 11.35 8.77 -22.91
C THR A 124 12.38 8.04 -22.04
N ALA A 125 12.16 8.04 -20.73
CA ALA A 125 12.98 7.30 -19.79
C ALA A 125 12.13 6.65 -18.71
N VAL A 126 12.51 5.44 -18.32
CA VAL A 126 11.92 4.77 -17.17
C VAL A 126 12.65 5.22 -15.90
N VAL A 127 11.88 5.61 -14.91
CA VAL A 127 12.39 6.23 -13.68
C VAL A 127 11.84 5.58 -12.43
N LEU A 128 12.62 5.66 -11.35
CA LEU A 128 12.16 5.43 -9.99
C LEU A 128 11.73 6.77 -9.39
N VAL A 129 10.54 6.80 -8.83
CA VAL A 129 9.97 7.98 -8.15
C VAL A 129 9.85 7.67 -6.67
N GLN A 130 10.38 8.52 -5.83
CA GLN A 130 10.38 8.36 -4.37
C GLN A 130 9.88 9.63 -3.70
N GLY A 131 9.23 9.48 -2.56
CA GLY A 131 8.77 10.61 -1.76
C GLY A 131 8.58 10.22 -0.30
N ILE A 132 8.46 11.22 0.55
CA ILE A 132 8.22 11.03 1.97
C ILE A 132 6.94 11.78 2.33
N ILE A 133 5.94 11.06 2.78
CA ILE A 133 4.72 11.65 3.33
C ILE A 133 5.00 11.99 4.79
N PRO A 134 4.93 13.29 5.18
CA PRO A 134 5.18 13.68 6.55
C PRO A 134 4.08 13.18 7.49
N PRO A 135 4.37 13.03 8.79
CA PRO A 135 3.39 12.64 9.77
C PRO A 135 2.20 13.61 9.81
N GLY A 136 1.00 13.06 9.87
CA GLY A 136 -0.22 13.89 9.97
C GLY A 136 -0.60 14.63 8.68
N ALA A 137 0.01 14.29 7.54
CA ALA A 137 -0.34 14.87 6.25
C ALA A 137 -1.81 14.66 5.92
N PRO A 138 -2.56 15.70 5.55
CA PRO A 138 -3.92 15.54 5.02
C PRO A 138 -3.90 14.85 3.66
N ALA A 139 -5.05 14.30 3.23
CA ALA A 139 -5.17 13.45 2.04
C ALA A 139 -4.76 14.13 0.72
N ASP A 140 -4.79 15.45 0.66
CA ASP A 140 -4.48 16.26 -0.54
C ASP A 140 -3.20 17.09 -0.38
N GLN A 141 -2.39 16.79 0.63
CA GLN A 141 -1.11 17.48 0.83
C GLN A 141 -0.17 17.18 -0.33
N ARG A 142 0.46 18.24 -0.85
CA ARG A 142 1.55 18.13 -1.81
C ARG A 142 2.85 17.83 -1.08
N ILE A 143 3.63 16.93 -1.64
CA ILE A 143 4.95 16.53 -1.15
C ILE A 143 5.96 16.64 -2.28
N ASP A 144 7.18 16.90 -1.93
CA ASP A 144 8.30 16.84 -2.86
C ASP A 144 8.65 15.40 -3.16
N ILE A 145 8.98 15.13 -4.41
CA ILE A 145 9.36 13.81 -4.87
C ILE A 145 10.73 13.87 -5.58
N LEU A 146 11.47 12.79 -5.40
CA LEU A 146 12.73 12.56 -6.08
C LEU A 146 12.48 11.62 -7.26
N VAL A 147 12.97 12.00 -8.45
CA VAL A 147 12.90 11.17 -9.65
C VAL A 147 14.33 10.82 -10.07
N THR A 148 14.59 9.52 -10.16
CA THR A 148 15.90 8.98 -10.50
C THR A 148 15.80 8.08 -11.71
N ALA A 149 16.66 8.28 -12.70
CA ALA A 149 16.78 7.34 -13.81
C ALA A 149 17.27 5.98 -13.31
N LEU A 150 16.79 4.91 -13.92
CA LEU A 150 17.24 3.58 -13.53
C LEU A 150 18.71 3.36 -13.92
N PRO A 151 19.56 2.87 -13.01
CA PRO A 151 21.02 2.77 -13.25
C PRO A 151 21.41 1.81 -14.38
N GLN A 152 20.48 0.95 -14.81
CA GLN A 152 20.71 0.00 -15.91
C GLN A 152 20.22 0.53 -17.27
N THR A 153 19.82 1.81 -17.34
CA THR A 153 19.39 2.45 -18.57
C THR A 153 20.45 3.43 -19.07
N GLN A 154 20.44 3.71 -20.38
CA GLN A 154 21.36 4.67 -21.00
C GLN A 154 20.83 6.11 -20.91
N THR A 155 19.96 6.41 -19.99
CA THR A 155 19.42 7.76 -19.79
C THR A 155 20.53 8.69 -19.32
N THR A 156 20.78 9.76 -20.07
CA THR A 156 21.85 10.72 -19.79
C THR A 156 21.36 11.96 -19.06
N SER A 157 20.12 12.39 -19.30
CA SER A 157 19.50 13.51 -18.60
C SER A 157 17.99 13.35 -18.58
N LEU A 158 17.36 13.90 -17.55
CA LEU A 158 15.89 14.00 -17.46
C LEU A 158 15.42 15.46 -17.58
N GLU A 159 16.34 16.35 -17.92
CA GLU A 159 16.06 17.78 -18.06
C GLU A 159 14.99 18.06 -19.11
N GLY A 160 14.07 18.97 -18.79
CA GLY A 160 12.94 19.32 -19.67
C GLY A 160 11.86 18.27 -19.78
N GLY A 161 12.07 17.10 -19.18
CA GLY A 161 11.09 16.02 -19.21
C GLY A 161 9.88 16.29 -18.34
N VAL A 162 8.81 15.57 -18.63
CA VAL A 162 7.57 15.58 -17.87
C VAL A 162 7.29 14.16 -17.34
N LEU A 163 7.18 14.05 -16.03
CA LEU A 163 6.79 12.80 -15.39
C LEU A 163 5.32 12.52 -15.66
N TYR A 164 5.07 11.37 -16.25
CA TYR A 164 3.72 10.85 -16.40
C TYR A 164 3.15 10.43 -15.04
N THR A 165 1.81 10.48 -14.94
CA THR A 165 1.10 10.08 -13.72
C THR A 165 1.58 8.72 -13.24
N THR A 166 2.23 8.73 -12.08
CA THR A 166 2.84 7.57 -11.42
C THR A 166 2.18 7.35 -10.08
N ASP A 167 1.71 6.14 -9.83
CA ASP A 167 1.17 5.77 -8.53
C ASP A 167 2.30 5.40 -7.57
N LEU A 168 2.30 6.04 -6.39
CA LEU A 168 3.26 5.79 -5.34
C LEU A 168 2.63 4.93 -4.24
N ARG A 169 3.41 3.95 -3.76
CA ARG A 169 2.99 2.94 -2.78
C ARG A 169 3.96 2.86 -1.62
N VAL A 170 3.47 2.45 -0.47
CA VAL A 170 4.32 2.08 0.66
C VAL A 170 5.10 0.80 0.30
N GLU A 171 6.30 0.64 0.83
CA GLU A 171 7.17 -0.53 0.61
C GLU A 171 7.71 -0.71 -0.81
N GLY A 172 7.66 0.34 -1.59
CA GLY A 172 8.27 0.35 -2.91
C GLY A 172 7.40 -0.20 -4.02
N ALA A 173 7.85 0.05 -5.23
CA ALA A 173 7.23 -0.47 -6.44
C ALA A 173 7.62 -1.93 -6.64
N ASN A 174 7.06 -2.84 -5.85
CA ASN A 174 7.22 -4.24 -6.12
C ASN A 174 6.32 -4.63 -7.29
N VAL A 175 6.93 -4.84 -8.46
CA VAL A 175 6.24 -5.20 -9.69
C VAL A 175 5.52 -6.55 -9.57
N ASN A 176 6.06 -7.45 -8.74
CA ASN A 176 5.56 -8.82 -8.59
C ASN A 176 4.53 -9.00 -7.47
N ARG A 177 4.42 -8.04 -6.56
CA ARG A 177 3.48 -8.08 -5.44
C ARG A 177 2.88 -6.71 -5.20
N PRO A 178 1.79 -6.33 -5.87
CA PRO A 178 1.05 -5.13 -5.52
C PRO A 178 0.29 -5.39 -4.20
N SER A 179 0.97 -5.24 -3.06
CA SER A 179 0.39 -5.54 -1.75
C SER A 179 -0.53 -4.43 -1.22
N PHE A 180 -0.30 -3.19 -1.66
CA PHE A 180 -1.11 -2.05 -1.20
C PHE A 180 -1.57 -1.19 -2.38
N GLY A 181 -2.74 -0.54 -2.24
CA GLY A 181 -3.21 0.47 -3.18
C GLY A 181 -2.26 1.66 -3.25
N ALA A 182 -2.36 2.44 -4.31
CA ALA A 182 -1.64 3.70 -4.40
C ALA A 182 -2.14 4.66 -3.31
N ILE A 183 -1.23 5.24 -2.54
CA ILE A 183 -1.55 6.23 -1.51
C ILE A 183 -1.19 7.65 -1.91
N ALA A 184 -0.37 7.81 -2.95
CA ALA A 184 -0.04 9.10 -3.55
C ALA A 184 0.12 8.96 -5.06
N ARG A 185 0.07 10.09 -5.76
CA ARG A 185 0.32 10.17 -7.21
C ARG A 185 1.29 11.30 -7.49
N ALA A 186 2.24 11.02 -8.37
CA ALA A 186 3.22 11.98 -8.85
C ALA A 186 2.99 12.26 -10.33
N ARG A 187 3.09 13.53 -10.73
CA ARG A 187 3.11 13.96 -12.15
C ARG A 187 3.61 15.38 -12.23
N GLY A 188 4.21 15.76 -13.33
CA GLY A 188 4.57 17.14 -13.60
C GLY A 188 5.93 17.30 -14.26
N PRO A 189 6.34 18.52 -14.53
CA PRO A 189 7.66 18.82 -15.10
C PRO A 189 8.76 18.44 -14.11
N ILE A 190 9.90 18.05 -14.65
CA ILE A 190 11.09 17.71 -13.88
C ILE A 190 12.01 18.90 -13.82
N PHE A 191 12.51 19.21 -12.65
CA PHE A 191 13.50 20.24 -12.39
C PHE A 191 14.80 19.58 -11.93
N LEU A 192 15.91 20.01 -12.51
CA LEU A 192 17.23 19.61 -12.04
C LEU A 192 17.63 20.49 -10.85
N ASP A 193 18.18 19.87 -9.83
CA ASP A 193 18.83 20.62 -8.76
C ASP A 193 20.14 21.25 -9.30
N PRO A 194 20.23 22.59 -9.41
CA PRO A 194 21.43 23.25 -9.92
C PRO A 194 22.64 23.09 -9.00
N ALA A 195 22.43 22.67 -7.75
CA ALA A 195 23.50 22.39 -6.80
C ALA A 195 23.99 20.93 -6.87
N ALA A 196 23.28 20.04 -7.55
CA ALA A 196 23.72 18.68 -7.78
C ALA A 196 24.93 18.70 -8.71
N ARG A 197 26.12 18.45 -8.17
CA ARG A 197 27.35 18.35 -8.97
C ARG A 197 27.35 17.07 -9.78
N PRO A 198 27.64 17.09 -11.09
CA PRO A 198 27.71 15.89 -11.92
C PRO A 198 28.89 14.96 -11.58
N ASP A 199 29.66 15.24 -10.55
CA ASP A 199 31.00 14.70 -10.31
C ASP A 199 31.04 13.44 -9.42
N THR A 200 29.94 12.92 -9.00
CA THR A 200 29.89 11.66 -8.28
C THR A 200 28.91 10.75 -8.98
N ALA A 201 29.34 9.57 -9.30
CA ALA A 201 28.69 8.45 -9.99
C ALA A 201 27.20 8.11 -9.62
N ASP A 202 26.47 9.04 -9.06
CA ASP A 202 25.02 8.96 -8.86
C ASP A 202 24.33 9.58 -10.06
N PRO A 203 23.42 8.84 -10.71
CA PRO A 203 22.59 9.41 -11.77
C PRO A 203 21.85 10.62 -11.22
N ALA A 204 21.84 11.68 -11.97
CA ALA A 204 21.28 12.98 -11.61
C ALA A 204 20.02 12.85 -10.75
N ILE A 205 20.13 13.28 -9.52
CA ILE A 205 19.01 13.38 -8.59
C ILE A 205 18.14 14.53 -9.09
N LEU A 206 16.98 14.22 -9.54
CA LEU A 206 16.02 15.17 -10.07
C LEU A 206 14.97 15.42 -9.00
N ASP A 207 14.83 16.65 -8.59
CA ASP A 207 13.81 17.07 -7.62
C ASP A 207 12.63 17.68 -8.38
N PRO A 208 11.54 16.96 -8.61
CA PRO A 208 10.35 17.49 -9.23
C PRO A 208 9.49 18.17 -8.17
N THR A 209 9.58 19.48 -8.05
CA THR A 209 8.56 20.24 -7.31
C THR A 209 7.25 20.16 -8.07
N LEU A 210 6.34 19.33 -7.58
CA LEU A 210 4.96 19.31 -8.04
C LEU A 210 4.24 20.54 -7.51
N ARG A 211 4.04 21.55 -8.37
CA ARG A 211 3.09 22.64 -8.14
C ARG A 211 1.71 22.28 -8.64
#